data_9d23eabc4ffe01e8d7fe32db43bed1f5
#
_entry.id   9d23eabc4ffe01e8d7fe32db43bed1f5
#
_cell.length_a   1.000
_cell.length_b   1.000
_cell.length_c   1.000
_cell.angle_alpha   90.00
_cell.angle_beta   90.00
_cell.angle_gamma   90.00
#
_symmetry.space_group_name_H-M   'P 1'
#
loop_
_entity.id
_entity.type
_entity.pdbx_description
1 polymer ?
#
loop_
_entity_poly.entity_id
_entity_poly.type
_entity_poly.pdbx_seq_one_letter_code
_entity_poly.pdbx_strand_id
1 'polypeptide(L)'
;MVARYVVSPRGGRRAHRTIASALGEAARRGRPAVIEIEPGGYPEALTVRSEVRLVAVGGPGSVVVEQPRGAVLDSCAPAVVEGLVLVGRHADVVGCHAGALTLERSEIRAYDGVAVHARPGTSVTLRDSTVLHGRFLLAGAHGRVERCRFTDAADNALAVIDGGHLEVLGSRIEGSRIHGVFVGGGRARVEGCTLTRTGMAAVFAGARSELVVADCLVESVEAEGIGFVEQSRGSVDRTRVVDARCGIAVASGADPVVRDCVLTGCRDTGLDVNGGGRGRFRDIEVSGAGNVAVLVTRGGAPEVDGCRVTGGTAGFAVTDGGRGRFTRIEVRDLTSAALRVHDEATAVFEHVRVERCPSGLETKGNGGTRAEIGDAVLCDVEMAAVTALGQSWVTLRRVAVERAALAFGAGEEAQLLLEDCRAAGVGVGGASAFGTARVVARGLTVSGSDGLGVFARDTARLEVVGAVLADCAVGGATFADRSVGRLADCSVTGEGQLGVLHNGLVDLGGLRTTLPVVEKEVRTEPGPTVVHHHYEGPVFNGPVRDVQLAWNNIHAVQNRTTNEDGTRT
;
A
#
# COMPACT_ATOMS: atom_id res chain seq x y z
N MET A 1 -37.30 -3.55 44.64
CA MET A 1 -38.38 -3.87 43.66
C MET A 1 -38.24 -2.86 42.49
N VAL A 2 -38.28 -3.36 41.24
CA VAL A 2 -38.28 -2.50 40.04
C VAL A 2 -39.72 -2.02 39.82
N ALA A 3 -39.89 -0.69 39.64
CA ALA A 3 -41.18 -0.11 39.33
C ALA A 3 -41.56 -0.37 37.86
N ARG A 4 -42.85 -0.57 37.57
CA ARG A 4 -43.34 -0.72 36.19
C ARG A 4 -44.36 0.36 35.87
N TYR A 5 -44.19 0.97 34.72
CA TYR A 5 -45.07 2.00 34.16
C TYR A 5 -45.51 1.60 32.76
N VAL A 6 -46.72 1.90 32.41
CA VAL A 6 -47.22 1.74 31.06
C VAL A 6 -47.47 3.12 30.46
N VAL A 7 -47.05 3.31 29.21
CA VAL A 7 -47.29 4.50 28.42
C VAL A 7 -48.19 4.12 27.25
N SER A 8 -49.33 4.83 27.12
CA SER A 8 -50.28 4.66 26.01
C SER A 8 -50.71 6.00 25.45
N PRO A 9 -50.61 6.23 24.14
CA PRO A 9 -51.03 7.49 23.52
C PRO A 9 -52.56 7.69 23.63
N ARG A 10 -53.32 6.63 23.83
CA ARG A 10 -54.77 6.68 24.04
C ARG A 10 -55.16 6.94 25.49
N GLY A 11 -54.17 6.92 26.40
CA GLY A 11 -54.43 6.99 27.82
C GLY A 11 -55.06 5.70 28.39
N GLY A 12 -55.21 5.62 29.72
CA GLY A 12 -55.80 4.47 30.41
C GLY A 12 -55.81 4.71 31.93
N ARG A 13 -56.58 3.93 32.67
CA ARG A 13 -56.80 4.15 34.13
C ARG A 13 -55.52 4.14 34.99
N ARG A 14 -54.40 3.59 34.44
CA ARG A 14 -53.06 3.53 35.09
C ARG A 14 -51.91 3.73 34.12
N ALA A 15 -52.19 4.26 32.91
CA ALA A 15 -51.18 4.52 31.89
C ALA A 15 -50.85 6.00 31.82
N HIS A 16 -49.57 6.30 31.65
CA HIS A 16 -49.11 7.65 31.29
C HIS A 16 -49.43 7.96 29.83
N ARG A 17 -49.77 9.18 29.50
CA ARG A 17 -50.01 9.60 28.10
C ARG A 17 -48.72 9.92 27.35
N THR A 18 -47.64 10.20 28.09
CA THR A 18 -46.34 10.56 27.53
C THR A 18 -45.23 9.74 28.22
N ILE A 19 -44.13 9.49 27.46
CA ILE A 19 -42.96 8.80 28.02
C ILE A 19 -42.26 9.71 29.05
N ALA A 20 -42.20 11.02 28.79
CA ALA A 20 -41.64 12.01 29.70
C ALA A 20 -42.34 12.04 31.06
N SER A 21 -43.69 11.89 31.08
CA SER A 21 -44.46 11.78 32.34
C SER A 21 -44.06 10.52 33.17
N ALA A 22 -43.88 9.37 32.52
CA ALA A 22 -43.45 8.14 33.17
C ALA A 22 -41.99 8.26 33.69
N LEU A 23 -41.11 8.86 32.90
CA LEU A 23 -39.73 9.15 33.31
C LEU A 23 -39.67 10.11 34.52
N GLY A 24 -40.49 11.15 34.52
CA GLY A 24 -40.64 12.06 35.67
C GLY A 24 -41.15 11.36 36.95
N GLU A 25 -42.07 10.42 36.84
CA GLU A 25 -42.51 9.62 37.96
C GLU A 25 -41.45 8.66 38.48
N ALA A 26 -40.72 7.98 37.56
CA ALA A 26 -39.60 7.12 37.91
C ALA A 26 -38.50 7.89 38.67
N ALA A 27 -38.13 9.10 38.19
CA ALA A 27 -37.16 9.98 38.81
C ALA A 27 -37.58 10.42 40.22
N ARG A 28 -38.85 10.81 40.41
CA ARG A 28 -39.36 11.19 41.75
C ARG A 28 -39.29 10.05 42.77
N ARG A 29 -39.49 8.80 42.31
CA ARG A 29 -39.42 7.63 43.20
C ARG A 29 -38.00 7.15 43.48
N GLY A 30 -37.04 7.56 42.70
CA GLY A 30 -35.62 7.24 42.87
C GLY A 30 -35.29 5.74 42.86
N ARG A 31 -36.08 4.92 42.16
CA ARG A 31 -35.88 3.48 42.05
C ARG A 31 -35.79 3.06 40.59
N PRO A 32 -35.05 1.98 40.29
CA PRO A 32 -35.03 1.41 38.93
C PRO A 32 -36.44 1.11 38.40
N ALA A 33 -36.71 1.46 37.16
CA ALA A 33 -38.04 1.33 36.57
C ALA A 33 -37.99 0.70 35.16
N VAL A 34 -39.06 -0.05 34.82
CA VAL A 34 -39.36 -0.48 33.44
C VAL A 34 -40.54 0.32 32.94
N ILE A 35 -40.38 0.99 31.81
CA ILE A 35 -41.42 1.75 31.14
C ILE A 35 -41.78 1.02 29.85
N GLU A 36 -42.96 0.40 29.85
CA GLU A 36 -43.54 -0.32 28.74
C GLU A 36 -44.34 0.67 27.86
N ILE A 37 -43.91 0.82 26.60
CA ILE A 37 -44.44 1.83 25.71
C ILE A 37 -45.27 1.16 24.61
N GLU A 38 -46.56 1.48 24.54
CA GLU A 38 -47.48 0.99 23.49
C GLU A 38 -47.11 1.60 22.12
N PRO A 39 -47.43 0.90 21.01
CA PRO A 39 -47.23 1.39 19.67
C PRO A 39 -47.80 2.78 19.42
N GLY A 40 -47.03 3.67 18.79
CA GLY A 40 -47.50 5.01 18.46
C GLY A 40 -46.37 6.02 18.22
N GLY A 41 -46.76 7.24 17.84
CA GLY A 41 -45.89 8.39 17.70
C GLY A 41 -45.91 9.24 18.98
N TYR A 42 -44.71 9.59 19.44
CA TYR A 42 -44.49 10.37 20.66
C TYR A 42 -43.65 11.62 20.33
N PRO A 43 -44.30 12.78 20.04
CA PRO A 43 -43.61 14.03 19.73
C PRO A 43 -43.12 14.73 21.02
N GLU A 44 -42.06 14.20 21.64
CA GLU A 44 -41.56 14.65 22.94
C GLU A 44 -40.04 14.47 23.10
N ALA A 45 -39.44 15.28 23.95
CA ALA A 45 -38.05 15.10 24.42
C ALA A 45 -38.03 14.25 25.68
N LEU A 46 -37.12 13.28 25.71
CA LEU A 46 -36.95 12.35 26.81
C LEU A 46 -35.71 12.71 27.64
N THR A 47 -35.87 12.92 28.94
CA THR A 47 -34.74 13.11 29.86
C THR A 47 -34.74 12.01 30.92
N VAL A 48 -33.71 11.19 30.89
CA VAL A 48 -33.50 10.10 31.87
C VAL A 48 -32.67 10.61 33.03
N ARG A 49 -33.24 10.62 34.24
CA ARG A 49 -32.57 11.09 35.49
C ARG A 49 -32.46 10.01 36.57
N SER A 50 -32.99 8.82 36.32
CA SER A 50 -32.85 7.66 37.20
C SER A 50 -32.70 6.41 36.34
N GLU A 51 -32.22 5.32 36.90
CA GLU A 51 -32.08 4.05 36.18
C GLU A 51 -33.41 3.56 35.60
N VAL A 52 -33.45 3.42 34.25
CA VAL A 52 -34.69 2.99 33.56
C VAL A 52 -34.41 2.04 32.39
N ARG A 53 -35.41 1.23 32.10
CA ARG A 53 -35.52 0.47 30.85
C ARG A 53 -36.78 0.91 30.09
N LEU A 54 -36.62 1.45 28.91
CA LEU A 54 -37.70 1.83 27.97
C LEU A 54 -37.88 0.70 26.97
N VAL A 55 -39.10 0.15 26.86
CA VAL A 55 -39.36 -1.00 25.99
C VAL A 55 -40.57 -0.75 25.10
N ALA A 56 -40.39 -0.92 23.79
CA ALA A 56 -41.50 -0.93 22.84
C ALA A 56 -42.25 -2.25 22.88
N VAL A 57 -43.46 -2.26 23.45
CA VAL A 57 -44.24 -3.49 23.66
C VAL A 57 -44.67 -4.14 22.35
N GLY A 58 -44.91 -3.34 21.30
CA GLY A 58 -45.30 -3.82 19.97
C GLY A 58 -44.13 -4.38 19.15
N GLY A 59 -42.92 -4.46 19.73
CA GLY A 59 -41.70 -4.86 19.05
C GLY A 59 -40.92 -3.69 18.42
N PRO A 60 -39.74 -3.97 17.86
CA PRO A 60 -38.88 -2.93 17.27
C PRO A 60 -39.59 -2.14 16.17
N GLY A 61 -39.45 -0.81 16.22
CA GLY A 61 -40.03 0.10 15.23
C GLY A 61 -41.48 0.51 15.50
N SER A 62 -42.16 -0.10 16.45
CA SER A 62 -43.57 0.21 16.78
C SER A 62 -43.75 1.54 17.54
N VAL A 63 -42.67 2.05 18.15
CA VAL A 63 -42.67 3.27 18.94
C VAL A 63 -41.72 4.28 18.27
N VAL A 64 -42.25 5.41 17.83
CA VAL A 64 -41.50 6.49 17.20
C VAL A 64 -41.47 7.70 18.12
N VAL A 65 -40.31 8.11 18.57
CA VAL A 65 -40.11 9.32 19.35
C VAL A 65 -39.42 10.35 18.45
N GLU A 66 -40.09 11.45 18.21
CA GLU A 66 -39.63 12.52 17.32
C GLU A 66 -39.59 13.86 18.02
N GLN A 67 -38.45 14.54 17.86
CA GLN A 67 -38.28 15.91 18.34
C GLN A 67 -37.73 16.80 17.23
N PRO A 68 -38.45 17.79 16.76
CA PRO A 68 -38.00 18.65 15.64
C PRO A 68 -36.85 19.59 16.02
N ARG A 69 -36.67 19.91 17.29
CA ARG A 69 -35.59 20.78 17.80
C ARG A 69 -35.08 20.27 19.14
N GLY A 70 -33.75 20.22 19.28
CA GLY A 70 -33.06 19.71 20.48
C GLY A 70 -32.94 18.18 20.49
N ALA A 71 -32.42 17.65 21.59
CA ALA A 71 -32.20 16.21 21.76
C ALA A 71 -33.55 15.47 21.89
N VAL A 72 -33.60 14.27 21.30
CA VAL A 72 -34.74 13.36 21.48
C VAL A 72 -34.62 12.61 22.81
N LEU A 73 -33.40 12.18 23.15
CA LEU A 73 -33.11 11.48 24.39
C LEU A 73 -31.83 12.01 25.03
N ASP A 74 -31.96 12.59 26.21
CA ASP A 74 -30.85 12.94 27.09
C ASP A 74 -30.76 11.96 28.26
N SER A 75 -29.66 11.19 28.34
CA SER A 75 -29.42 10.24 29.42
C SER A 75 -28.43 10.82 30.43
N CYS A 76 -28.93 11.14 31.62
CA CYS A 76 -28.15 11.60 32.77
C CYS A 76 -28.04 10.50 33.86
N ALA A 77 -28.50 9.29 33.61
CA ALA A 77 -28.46 8.13 34.49
C ALA A 77 -28.43 6.86 33.64
N PRO A 78 -28.09 5.69 34.23
CA PRO A 78 -28.10 4.44 33.48
C PRO A 78 -29.43 4.17 32.79
N ALA A 79 -29.41 3.84 31.49
CA ALA A 79 -30.61 3.57 30.72
C ALA A 79 -30.43 2.42 29.73
N VAL A 80 -31.50 1.68 29.52
CA VAL A 80 -31.65 0.72 28.41
C VAL A 80 -32.84 1.14 27.58
N VAL A 81 -32.66 1.29 26.28
CA VAL A 81 -33.69 1.64 25.31
C VAL A 81 -33.83 0.51 24.31
N GLU A 82 -35.00 -0.06 24.23
CA GLU A 82 -35.24 -1.27 23.44
C GLU A 82 -36.38 -1.11 22.44
N GLY A 83 -36.04 -1.25 21.16
CA GLY A 83 -37.02 -1.28 20.07
C GLY A 83 -37.62 0.06 19.65
N LEU A 84 -37.05 1.19 20.08
CA LEU A 84 -37.56 2.51 19.75
C LEU A 84 -36.94 3.05 18.46
N VAL A 85 -37.70 3.87 17.73
CA VAL A 85 -37.22 4.73 16.65
C VAL A 85 -37.08 6.15 17.22
N LEU A 86 -35.85 6.68 17.23
CA LEU A 86 -35.53 8.03 17.70
C LEU A 86 -35.20 8.91 16.50
N VAL A 87 -36.00 9.94 16.26
CA VAL A 87 -35.89 10.82 15.08
C VAL A 87 -35.62 12.27 15.51
N GLY A 88 -34.47 12.81 15.09
CA GLY A 88 -34.08 14.18 15.42
C GLY A 88 -33.57 14.96 14.22
N ARG A 89 -33.65 16.31 14.34
CA ARG A 89 -33.13 17.27 13.34
C ARG A 89 -32.36 18.38 14.06
N HIS A 90 -31.28 18.86 13.45
CA HIS A 90 -30.53 20.05 13.88
C HIS A 90 -29.89 19.98 15.30
N ALA A 91 -29.78 18.80 15.91
CA ALA A 91 -29.12 18.62 17.23
C ALA A 91 -28.65 17.16 17.41
N ASP A 92 -27.99 16.89 18.53
CA ASP A 92 -27.71 15.52 18.95
C ASP A 92 -29.03 14.79 19.18
N VAL A 93 -29.27 13.67 18.52
CA VAL A 93 -30.52 12.90 18.70
C VAL A 93 -30.52 12.21 20.06
N VAL A 94 -29.39 11.59 20.40
CA VAL A 94 -29.18 10.93 21.68
C VAL A 94 -27.92 11.51 22.35
N GLY A 95 -28.07 12.11 23.51
CA GLY A 95 -27.01 12.57 24.38
C GLY A 95 -26.82 11.64 25.57
N CYS A 96 -25.62 11.09 25.78
CA CYS A 96 -25.25 10.40 27.01
C CYS A 96 -24.37 11.33 27.84
N HIS A 97 -24.91 11.88 28.93
CA HIS A 97 -24.27 12.88 29.77
C HIS A 97 -23.67 12.27 31.04
N ALA A 98 -24.23 11.14 31.54
CA ALA A 98 -23.72 10.42 32.70
C ALA A 98 -24.15 8.95 32.69
N GLY A 99 -23.32 8.08 33.25
CA GLY A 99 -23.61 6.67 33.42
C GLY A 99 -23.46 5.85 32.14
N ALA A 100 -24.24 4.81 32.00
CA ALA A 100 -24.23 3.88 30.89
C ALA A 100 -25.56 3.90 30.13
N LEU A 101 -25.49 4.05 28.82
CA LEU A 101 -26.66 3.98 27.92
C LEU A 101 -26.53 2.76 27.00
N THR A 102 -27.56 1.93 26.96
CA THR A 102 -27.66 0.83 26.01
C THR A 102 -28.84 1.05 25.07
N LEU A 103 -28.61 0.97 23.78
CA LEU A 103 -29.60 1.03 22.72
C LEU A 103 -29.64 -0.33 22.03
N GLU A 104 -30.77 -1.04 22.19
CA GLU A 104 -30.94 -2.39 21.65
C GLU A 104 -32.09 -2.45 20.65
N ARG A 105 -31.89 -3.10 19.50
CA ARG A 105 -32.91 -3.27 18.46
C ARG A 105 -33.65 -1.96 18.12
N SER A 106 -32.91 -0.86 18.19
CA SER A 106 -33.44 0.49 18.03
C SER A 106 -32.96 1.13 16.73
N GLU A 107 -33.68 2.13 16.26
CA GLU A 107 -33.31 2.90 15.07
C GLU A 107 -33.13 4.37 15.44
N ILE A 108 -31.99 4.95 15.04
CA ILE A 108 -31.67 6.34 15.29
C ILE A 108 -31.56 7.04 13.92
N ARG A 109 -32.38 8.07 13.67
CA ARG A 109 -32.37 8.90 12.47
C ARG A 109 -31.96 10.31 12.81
N ALA A 110 -30.79 10.72 12.32
CA ALA A 110 -30.25 12.06 12.58
C ALA A 110 -30.01 12.78 11.25
N TYR A 111 -30.92 13.67 10.86
CA TYR A 111 -30.84 14.29 9.53
C TYR A 111 -29.79 15.40 9.40
N ASP A 112 -29.50 16.18 10.45
CA ASP A 112 -28.53 17.29 10.42
C ASP A 112 -27.72 17.38 11.72
N GLY A 113 -27.41 16.26 12.35
CA GLY A 113 -26.75 16.25 13.66
C GLY A 113 -26.01 14.97 13.99
N VAL A 114 -25.68 14.84 15.26
CA VAL A 114 -25.05 13.64 15.81
C VAL A 114 -26.15 12.66 16.21
N ALA A 115 -26.06 11.42 15.72
CA ALA A 115 -27.04 10.39 16.09
C ALA A 115 -26.92 10.01 17.56
N VAL A 116 -25.68 9.79 18.02
CA VAL A 116 -25.39 9.48 19.43
C VAL A 116 -24.13 10.21 19.86
N HIS A 117 -24.22 11.00 20.90
CA HIS A 117 -23.11 11.73 21.47
C HIS A 117 -22.82 11.26 22.91
N ALA A 118 -21.74 10.54 23.09
CA ALA A 118 -21.25 10.11 24.41
C ALA A 118 -20.24 11.13 24.97
N ARG A 119 -20.54 11.68 26.12
CA ARG A 119 -19.71 12.68 26.83
C ARG A 119 -18.60 12.01 27.66
N PRO A 120 -17.56 12.74 28.07
CA PRO A 120 -16.46 12.19 28.83
C PRO A 120 -16.91 11.41 30.08
N GLY A 121 -16.32 10.24 30.30
CA GLY A 121 -16.61 9.38 31.45
C GLY A 121 -17.91 8.57 31.34
N THR A 122 -18.61 8.63 30.20
CA THR A 122 -19.81 7.81 29.96
C THR A 122 -19.48 6.53 29.17
N SER A 123 -20.46 5.62 29.14
CA SER A 123 -20.40 4.45 28.27
C SER A 123 -21.68 4.30 27.44
N VAL A 124 -21.52 3.99 26.16
CA VAL A 124 -22.65 3.75 25.24
C VAL A 124 -22.48 2.42 24.53
N THR A 125 -23.52 1.58 24.61
CA THR A 125 -23.58 0.32 23.86
C THR A 125 -24.71 0.39 22.85
N LEU A 126 -24.40 0.15 21.56
CA LEU A 126 -25.39 -0.11 20.51
C LEU A 126 -25.36 -1.59 20.18
N ARG A 127 -26.53 -2.24 20.17
CA ARG A 127 -26.63 -3.64 19.80
C ARG A 127 -27.83 -3.89 18.89
N ASP A 128 -27.60 -4.65 17.81
CA ASP A 128 -28.66 -5.02 16.85
C ASP A 128 -29.49 -3.81 16.36
N SER A 129 -28.85 -2.66 16.19
CA SER A 129 -29.50 -1.38 15.96
C SER A 129 -29.05 -0.73 14.65
N THR A 130 -29.86 0.22 14.15
CA THR A 130 -29.57 0.96 12.91
C THR A 130 -29.40 2.43 13.20
N VAL A 131 -28.38 3.05 12.57
CA VAL A 131 -28.13 4.50 12.60
C VAL A 131 -28.17 5.02 11.17
N LEU A 132 -29.05 5.99 10.92
CA LEU A 132 -29.25 6.61 9.61
C LEU A 132 -28.84 8.07 9.63
N HIS A 133 -28.04 8.47 8.65
CA HIS A 133 -27.61 9.85 8.31
C HIS A 133 -26.69 10.55 9.32
N GLY A 134 -26.70 10.16 10.58
CA GLY A 134 -25.91 10.79 11.64
C GLY A 134 -24.68 9.98 12.04
N ARG A 135 -23.79 10.60 12.82
CA ARG A 135 -22.60 9.97 13.38
C ARG A 135 -22.78 9.49 14.82
N PHE A 136 -22.06 8.46 15.18
CA PHE A 136 -21.82 8.05 16.56
C PHE A 136 -20.51 8.68 17.06
N LEU A 137 -20.59 9.61 18.01
CA LEU A 137 -19.47 10.39 18.51
C LEU A 137 -19.13 9.99 19.96
N LEU A 138 -17.90 9.59 20.20
CA LEU A 138 -17.33 9.36 21.52
C LEU A 138 -16.27 10.41 21.83
N ALA A 139 -16.55 11.31 22.74
CA ALA A 139 -15.60 12.30 23.25
C ALA A 139 -15.16 11.92 24.67
N GLY A 140 -13.97 11.33 24.86
CA GLY A 140 -13.51 10.86 26.16
C GLY A 140 -14.38 9.77 26.81
N ALA A 141 -15.12 9.03 26.03
CA ALA A 141 -16.13 8.06 26.44
C ALA A 141 -15.78 6.64 25.99
N HIS A 142 -16.50 5.65 26.52
CA HIS A 142 -16.43 4.26 26.08
C HIS A 142 -17.61 3.91 25.19
N GLY A 143 -17.36 3.28 24.03
CA GLY A 143 -18.39 2.85 23.10
C GLY A 143 -18.23 1.40 22.71
N ARG A 144 -19.37 0.69 22.57
CA ARG A 144 -19.43 -0.64 22.01
C ARG A 144 -20.57 -0.74 21.01
N VAL A 145 -20.25 -1.18 19.81
CA VAL A 145 -21.18 -1.30 18.68
C VAL A 145 -21.16 -2.75 18.21
N GLU A 146 -22.25 -3.46 18.36
CA GLU A 146 -22.35 -4.87 18.02
C GLU A 146 -23.50 -5.15 17.05
N ARG A 147 -23.20 -5.78 15.92
CA ARG A 147 -24.18 -6.16 14.90
C ARG A 147 -25.11 -5.01 14.49
N CYS A 148 -24.53 -3.83 14.35
CA CYS A 148 -25.25 -2.64 13.96
C CYS A 148 -25.06 -2.29 12.48
N ARG A 149 -25.96 -1.47 11.97
CA ARG A 149 -25.88 -0.91 10.63
C ARG A 149 -25.85 0.61 10.70
N PHE A 150 -24.84 1.21 10.07
CA PHE A 150 -24.72 2.64 9.86
C PHE A 150 -24.89 2.92 8.36
N THR A 151 -25.75 3.85 8.01
CA THR A 151 -26.05 4.13 6.60
C THR A 151 -26.09 5.63 6.34
N ASP A 152 -25.42 6.05 5.25
CA ASP A 152 -25.46 7.40 4.69
C ASP A 152 -25.13 8.51 5.70
N ALA A 153 -24.10 8.29 6.52
CA ALA A 153 -23.65 9.31 7.46
C ALA A 153 -23.14 10.56 6.72
N ALA A 154 -23.69 11.72 7.08
CA ALA A 154 -23.33 13.01 6.46
C ALA A 154 -21.90 13.49 6.82
N ASP A 155 -21.22 12.80 7.71
CA ASP A 155 -19.85 13.05 8.19
C ASP A 155 -19.17 11.67 8.39
N ASN A 156 -18.38 11.47 9.45
CA ASN A 156 -17.92 10.15 9.85
C ASN A 156 -19.10 9.31 10.39
N ALA A 157 -19.18 8.03 10.08
CA ALA A 157 -20.24 7.20 10.69
C ALA A 157 -19.95 6.96 12.18
N LEU A 158 -18.69 6.68 12.53
CA LEU A 158 -18.22 6.56 13.91
C LEU A 158 -17.00 7.45 14.11
N ALA A 159 -16.96 8.20 15.20
CA ALA A 159 -15.84 9.06 15.56
C ALA A 159 -15.44 8.89 17.02
N VAL A 160 -14.15 8.76 17.28
CA VAL A 160 -13.55 8.65 18.61
C VAL A 160 -12.52 9.76 18.77
N ILE A 161 -12.69 10.60 19.77
CA ILE A 161 -11.80 11.72 20.07
C ILE A 161 -11.51 11.80 21.57
N ASP A 162 -10.56 12.62 21.96
CA ASP A 162 -10.28 13.01 23.36
C ASP A 162 -10.04 11.82 24.30
N GLY A 163 -9.27 10.82 23.85
CA GLY A 163 -8.96 9.64 24.65
C GLY A 163 -10.09 8.61 24.76
N GLY A 164 -11.13 8.74 23.95
CA GLY A 164 -12.23 7.78 23.91
C GLY A 164 -11.79 6.37 23.48
N HIS A 165 -12.62 5.39 23.77
CA HIS A 165 -12.40 4.00 23.42
C HIS A 165 -13.63 3.40 22.73
N LEU A 166 -13.44 2.78 21.57
CA LEU A 166 -14.52 2.19 20.74
C LEU A 166 -14.22 0.74 20.38
N GLU A 167 -15.22 -0.11 20.54
CA GLU A 167 -15.24 -1.45 19.96
C GLU A 167 -16.39 -1.54 18.93
N VAL A 168 -16.07 -1.97 17.70
CA VAL A 168 -17.05 -2.20 16.63
C VAL A 168 -16.95 -3.64 16.18
N LEU A 169 -18.00 -4.43 16.42
CA LEU A 169 -17.98 -5.86 16.21
C LEU A 169 -19.12 -6.31 15.27
N GLY A 170 -18.77 -7.07 14.23
CA GLY A 170 -19.76 -7.69 13.34
C GLY A 170 -20.75 -6.72 12.72
N SER A 171 -20.36 -5.48 12.47
CA SER A 171 -21.22 -4.38 12.04
C SER A 171 -21.00 -4.00 10.58
N ARG A 172 -22.01 -3.32 10.00
CA ARG A 172 -21.95 -2.81 8.62
C ARG A 172 -22.00 -1.29 8.61
N ILE A 173 -21.04 -0.68 7.94
CA ILE A 173 -20.91 0.77 7.78
C ILE A 173 -20.94 1.07 6.29
N GLU A 174 -21.90 1.88 5.85
CA GLU A 174 -22.20 2.05 4.44
C GLU A 174 -22.53 3.52 4.12
N GLY A 175 -21.82 4.12 3.15
CA GLY A 175 -22.18 5.44 2.63
C GLY A 175 -21.77 6.64 3.51
N SER A 176 -20.68 6.57 4.25
CA SER A 176 -20.17 7.74 5.01
C SER A 176 -19.55 8.77 4.07
N ARG A 177 -19.89 10.04 4.22
CA ARG A 177 -19.35 11.12 3.38
C ARG A 177 -17.86 11.39 3.65
N ILE A 178 -17.40 11.19 4.88
CA ILE A 178 -15.99 11.33 5.26
C ILE A 178 -15.45 9.92 5.58
N HIS A 179 -15.24 9.57 6.83
CA HIS A 179 -14.72 8.25 7.19
C HIS A 179 -15.81 7.30 7.69
N GLY A 180 -15.61 6.02 7.48
CA GLY A 180 -16.42 5.00 8.15
C GLY A 180 -16.16 5.01 9.66
N VAL A 181 -14.90 4.84 10.06
CA VAL A 181 -14.44 4.96 11.46
C VAL A 181 -13.27 5.95 11.51
N PHE A 182 -13.41 7.00 12.29
CA PHE A 182 -12.38 8.01 12.57
C PHE A 182 -11.89 7.91 14.00
N VAL A 183 -10.56 7.83 14.21
CA VAL A 183 -9.92 7.80 15.53
C VAL A 183 -8.92 8.94 15.64
N GLY A 184 -9.29 9.98 16.39
CA GLY A 184 -8.48 11.18 16.63
C GLY A 184 -8.09 11.32 18.10
N GLY A 185 -6.93 10.76 18.51
CA GLY A 185 -6.46 10.83 19.90
C GLY A 185 -7.15 9.84 20.85
N GLY A 186 -7.61 8.70 20.36
CA GLY A 186 -8.28 7.66 21.14
C GLY A 186 -7.85 6.25 20.73
N ARG A 187 -8.68 5.27 21.08
CA ARG A 187 -8.46 3.87 20.74
C ARG A 187 -9.68 3.28 20.03
N ALA A 188 -9.46 2.46 19.02
CA ALA A 188 -10.55 1.71 18.40
C ALA A 188 -10.14 0.28 18.05
N ARG A 189 -11.09 -0.64 18.19
CA ARG A 189 -11.05 -2.00 17.68
C ARG A 189 -12.24 -2.21 16.72
N VAL A 190 -11.93 -2.58 15.49
CA VAL A 190 -12.93 -2.85 14.44
C VAL A 190 -12.73 -4.30 13.99
N GLU A 191 -13.70 -5.16 14.23
CA GLU A 191 -13.54 -6.60 14.02
C GLU A 191 -14.78 -7.23 13.34
N GLY A 192 -14.53 -8.05 12.31
CA GLY A 192 -15.60 -8.75 11.59
C GLY A 192 -16.58 -7.81 10.88
N CYS A 193 -16.14 -6.61 10.51
CA CYS A 193 -16.99 -5.57 9.95
C CYS A 193 -16.90 -5.48 8.43
N THR A 194 -17.97 -4.98 7.82
CA THR A 194 -17.99 -4.60 6.41
C THR A 194 -18.14 -3.08 6.31
N LEU A 195 -17.19 -2.41 5.62
CA LEU A 195 -17.19 -0.97 5.40
C LEU A 195 -17.21 -0.69 3.90
N THR A 196 -18.22 0.05 3.43
CA THR A 196 -18.40 0.27 1.99
C THR A 196 -18.81 1.70 1.66
N ARG A 197 -18.39 2.19 0.48
CA ARG A 197 -18.80 3.50 -0.07
C ARG A 197 -18.51 4.67 0.88
N THR A 198 -17.27 4.77 1.35
CA THR A 198 -16.83 5.93 2.13
C THR A 198 -16.17 6.97 1.22
N GLY A 199 -16.49 8.24 1.44
CA GLY A 199 -15.96 9.34 0.64
C GLY A 199 -14.49 9.68 0.92
N MET A 200 -13.98 9.27 2.09
CA MET A 200 -12.56 9.27 2.43
C MET A 200 -12.16 7.86 2.92
N ALA A 201 -11.32 7.73 3.92
CA ALA A 201 -10.89 6.41 4.38
C ALA A 201 -12.03 5.60 5.02
N ALA A 202 -12.06 4.28 4.82
CA ALA A 202 -12.99 3.43 5.54
C ALA A 202 -12.68 3.41 7.04
N VAL A 203 -11.40 3.25 7.41
CA VAL A 203 -10.93 3.36 8.79
C VAL A 203 -9.69 4.26 8.83
N PHE A 204 -9.70 5.27 9.68
CA PHE A 204 -8.64 6.26 9.76
C PHE A 204 -8.20 6.51 11.20
N ALA A 205 -6.89 6.47 11.45
CA ALA A 205 -6.29 6.77 12.75
C ALA A 205 -5.25 7.90 12.62
N GLY A 206 -5.42 8.96 13.40
CA GLY A 206 -4.50 10.09 13.51
C GLY A 206 -4.25 10.48 14.98
N ALA A 207 -3.52 11.57 15.21
CA ALA A 207 -3.31 12.15 16.53
C ALA A 207 -2.81 11.14 17.59
N ARG A 208 -1.80 10.31 17.24
CA ARG A 208 -1.21 9.29 18.14
C ARG A 208 -2.21 8.23 18.63
N SER A 209 -3.23 7.96 17.85
CA SER A 209 -4.25 6.97 18.18
C SER A 209 -3.74 5.54 18.14
N GLU A 210 -4.48 4.65 18.78
CA GLU A 210 -4.29 3.20 18.69
C GLU A 210 -5.48 2.57 17.96
N LEU A 211 -5.20 1.87 16.85
CA LEU A 211 -6.23 1.26 16.01
C LEU A 211 -5.93 -0.23 15.78
N VAL A 212 -6.91 -1.07 16.06
CA VAL A 212 -6.88 -2.49 15.70
C VAL A 212 -8.00 -2.77 14.71
N VAL A 213 -7.66 -3.31 13.53
CA VAL A 213 -8.63 -3.77 12.52
C VAL A 213 -8.39 -5.25 12.29
N ALA A 214 -9.41 -6.07 12.38
CA ALA A 214 -9.27 -7.49 12.17
C ALA A 214 -10.48 -8.10 11.45
N ASP A 215 -10.23 -9.08 10.57
CA ASP A 215 -11.29 -9.88 9.91
C ASP A 215 -12.34 -9.01 9.20
N CYS A 216 -11.91 -7.86 8.62
CA CYS A 216 -12.81 -6.91 7.99
C CYS A 216 -12.81 -7.01 6.46
N LEU A 217 -13.90 -6.55 5.87
CA LEU A 217 -14.03 -6.32 4.44
C LEU A 217 -14.26 -4.82 4.19
N VAL A 218 -13.38 -4.24 3.39
CA VAL A 218 -13.45 -2.83 2.97
C VAL A 218 -13.60 -2.78 1.46
N GLU A 219 -14.66 -2.13 0.96
CA GLU A 219 -14.97 -2.09 -0.47
C GLU A 219 -15.40 -0.71 -0.95
N SER A 220 -15.01 -0.36 -2.19
CA SER A 220 -15.45 0.84 -2.91
C SER A 220 -15.25 2.12 -2.09
N VAL A 221 -14.00 2.38 -1.75
CA VAL A 221 -13.57 3.53 -0.93
C VAL A 221 -12.92 4.58 -1.82
N GLU A 222 -13.33 5.83 -1.69
CA GLU A 222 -12.81 6.90 -2.57
C GLU A 222 -11.36 7.29 -2.28
N ALA A 223 -10.91 7.14 -1.05
CA ALA A 223 -9.54 7.42 -0.65
C ALA A 223 -8.83 6.15 -0.11
N GLU A 224 -8.40 6.15 1.13
CA GLU A 224 -7.68 5.02 1.72
C GLU A 224 -8.64 3.95 2.26
N GLY A 225 -8.37 2.68 2.02
CA GLY A 225 -9.06 1.61 2.74
C GLY A 225 -8.82 1.73 4.23
N ILE A 226 -7.55 1.74 4.64
CA ILE A 226 -7.14 1.95 6.03
C ILE A 226 -5.98 2.94 6.08
N GLY A 227 -6.11 4.00 6.88
CA GLY A 227 -5.10 5.05 7.04
C GLY A 227 -4.55 5.14 8.46
N PHE A 228 -3.22 5.19 8.58
CA PHE A 228 -2.50 5.51 9.81
C PHE A 228 -1.62 6.73 9.59
N VAL A 229 -1.85 7.77 10.36
CA VAL A 229 -1.05 9.01 10.29
C VAL A 229 -0.69 9.55 11.68
N GLU A 230 0.16 10.57 11.72
CA GLU A 230 0.44 11.35 12.94
C GLU A 230 0.86 10.48 14.13
N GLN A 231 1.86 9.60 13.91
CA GLN A 231 2.42 8.73 14.96
C GLN A 231 1.40 7.74 15.55
N SER A 232 0.29 7.47 14.86
CA SER A 232 -0.66 6.44 15.26
C SER A 232 -0.04 5.04 15.15
N ARG A 233 -0.57 4.11 15.92
CA ARG A 233 -0.09 2.73 16.01
C ARG A 233 -1.25 1.75 16.02
N GLY A 234 -0.91 0.47 15.96
CA GLY A 234 -1.90 -0.59 16.05
C GLY A 234 -1.64 -1.73 15.09
N SER A 235 -2.70 -2.44 14.74
CA SER A 235 -2.57 -3.56 13.81
C SER A 235 -3.72 -3.66 12.82
N VAL A 236 -3.41 -4.28 11.68
CA VAL A 236 -4.41 -4.73 10.69
C VAL A 236 -4.14 -6.20 10.42
N ASP A 237 -5.10 -7.03 10.71
CA ASP A 237 -4.95 -8.49 10.59
C ASP A 237 -6.09 -9.07 9.73
N ARG A 238 -5.80 -10.01 8.82
CA ARG A 238 -6.75 -10.79 8.00
C ARG A 238 -7.88 -9.94 7.38
N THR A 239 -7.50 -8.77 6.88
CA THR A 239 -8.45 -7.81 6.32
C THR A 239 -8.29 -7.72 4.80
N ARG A 240 -9.42 -7.65 4.11
CA ARG A 240 -9.46 -7.48 2.66
C ARG A 240 -9.90 -6.06 2.31
N VAL A 241 -9.13 -5.41 1.43
CA VAL A 241 -9.49 -4.13 0.83
C VAL A 241 -9.67 -4.31 -0.67
N VAL A 242 -10.82 -3.88 -1.19
CA VAL A 242 -11.18 -4.01 -2.60
C VAL A 242 -11.63 -2.65 -3.14
N ASP A 243 -11.13 -2.27 -4.31
CA ASP A 243 -11.55 -1.03 -4.99
C ASP A 243 -11.47 0.22 -4.08
N ALA A 244 -10.32 0.44 -3.46
CA ALA A 244 -9.98 1.70 -2.83
C ALA A 244 -9.05 2.52 -3.75
N ARG A 245 -8.92 3.83 -3.55
CA ARG A 245 -7.85 4.57 -4.23
C ARG A 245 -6.47 4.07 -3.75
N CYS A 246 -6.27 3.99 -2.44
CA CYS A 246 -5.12 3.36 -1.80
C CYS A 246 -5.58 2.28 -0.82
N GLY A 247 -4.98 1.10 -0.83
CA GLY A 247 -5.40 0.01 0.05
C GLY A 247 -5.10 0.32 1.52
N ILE A 248 -3.83 0.43 1.87
CA ILE A 248 -3.37 0.82 3.21
C ILE A 248 -2.35 1.95 3.08
N ALA A 249 -2.57 3.05 3.78
CA ALA A 249 -1.68 4.20 3.84
C ALA A 249 -1.08 4.38 5.24
N VAL A 250 0.25 4.63 5.28
CA VAL A 250 0.99 4.87 6.53
C VAL A 250 1.86 6.10 6.36
N ALA A 251 1.60 7.16 7.12
CA ALA A 251 2.31 8.41 6.96
C ALA A 251 2.60 9.12 8.29
N SER A 252 3.39 10.20 8.21
CA SER A 252 3.63 11.13 9.33
C SER A 252 4.10 10.43 10.61
N GLY A 253 5.06 9.50 10.46
CA GLY A 253 5.67 8.78 11.57
C GLY A 253 4.80 7.70 12.21
N ALA A 254 3.70 7.31 11.60
CA ALA A 254 2.90 6.17 12.06
C ALA A 254 3.66 4.84 11.90
N ASP A 255 3.35 3.87 12.76
CA ASP A 255 4.09 2.59 12.87
C ASP A 255 3.16 1.41 13.20
N PRO A 256 2.29 1.00 12.26
CA PRO A 256 1.40 -0.15 12.44
C PRO A 256 2.09 -1.48 12.16
N VAL A 257 1.44 -2.57 12.59
CA VAL A 257 1.74 -3.94 12.18
C VAL A 257 0.61 -4.47 11.31
N VAL A 258 0.91 -4.89 10.09
CA VAL A 258 -0.08 -5.38 9.11
C VAL A 258 0.25 -6.81 8.75
N ARG A 259 -0.74 -7.72 8.82
CA ARG A 259 -0.54 -9.14 8.54
C ARG A 259 -1.71 -9.77 7.79
N ASP A 260 -1.37 -10.74 6.94
CA ASP A 260 -2.37 -11.59 6.28
C ASP A 260 -3.47 -10.78 5.56
N CYS A 261 -3.09 -9.67 4.92
CA CYS A 261 -4.03 -8.78 4.27
C CYS A 261 -4.01 -8.91 2.75
N VAL A 262 -5.17 -8.72 2.13
CA VAL A 262 -5.35 -8.82 0.68
C VAL A 262 -5.87 -7.49 0.15
N LEU A 263 -5.10 -6.86 -0.75
CA LEU A 263 -5.39 -5.58 -1.37
C LEU A 263 -5.64 -5.79 -2.86
N THR A 264 -6.87 -5.63 -3.31
CA THR A 264 -7.27 -5.99 -4.68
C THR A 264 -7.87 -4.80 -5.43
N GLY A 265 -7.42 -4.57 -6.68
CA GLY A 265 -8.00 -3.55 -7.55
C GLY A 265 -7.92 -2.14 -6.98
N CYS A 266 -6.86 -1.83 -6.20
CA CYS A 266 -6.64 -0.47 -5.75
C CYS A 266 -6.35 0.43 -6.95
N ARG A 267 -7.12 1.52 -7.10
CA ARG A 267 -7.09 2.36 -8.30
C ARG A 267 -5.76 3.09 -8.50
N ASP A 268 -5.03 3.35 -7.44
CA ASP A 268 -3.70 3.94 -7.45
C ASP A 268 -2.69 2.98 -6.81
N THR A 269 -2.65 2.87 -5.50
CA THR A 269 -1.60 2.18 -4.75
C THR A 269 -2.17 1.10 -3.82
N GLY A 270 -1.54 -0.07 -3.77
CA GLY A 270 -1.91 -1.09 -2.79
C GLY A 270 -1.49 -0.70 -1.38
N LEU A 271 -0.21 -0.53 -1.16
CA LEU A 271 0.39 -0.09 0.10
C LEU A 271 1.20 1.19 -0.13
N ASP A 272 0.91 2.27 0.58
CA ASP A 272 1.64 3.54 0.54
C ASP A 272 2.26 3.85 1.91
N VAL A 273 3.59 3.96 1.97
CA VAL A 273 4.33 4.33 3.18
C VAL A 273 5.14 5.59 2.90
N ASN A 274 4.72 6.71 3.48
CA ASN A 274 5.31 8.01 3.16
C ASN A 274 5.49 8.93 4.38
N GLY A 275 6.14 10.08 4.19
CA GLY A 275 6.25 11.11 5.23
C GLY A 275 6.86 10.62 6.55
N GLY A 276 7.90 9.80 6.48
CA GLY A 276 8.52 9.18 7.67
C GLY A 276 7.68 8.07 8.31
N GLY A 277 6.61 7.62 7.67
CA GLY A 277 5.85 6.44 8.07
C GLY A 277 6.74 5.20 8.11
N ARG A 278 6.42 4.29 9.00
CA ARG A 278 7.10 3.01 9.20
C ARG A 278 6.07 1.90 9.18
N GLY A 279 6.42 0.74 9.67
CA GLY A 279 5.50 -0.37 9.84
C GLY A 279 6.15 -1.69 9.50
N ARG A 280 5.55 -2.73 10.03
CA ARG A 280 5.93 -4.11 9.73
C ARG A 280 4.78 -4.78 9.00
N PHE A 281 5.04 -5.18 7.77
CA PHE A 281 4.07 -5.77 6.87
C PHE A 281 4.46 -7.23 6.64
N ARG A 282 3.56 -8.16 6.91
CA ARG A 282 3.81 -9.58 6.74
C ARG A 282 2.70 -10.26 5.95
N ASP A 283 3.12 -11.10 5.01
CA ASP A 283 2.22 -11.93 4.20
C ASP A 283 1.08 -11.11 3.56
N ILE A 284 1.47 -10.08 2.79
CA ILE A 284 0.56 -9.16 2.11
C ILE A 284 0.38 -9.60 0.65
N GLU A 285 -0.85 -9.69 0.20
CA GLU A 285 -1.16 -9.91 -1.20
C GLU A 285 -1.70 -8.63 -1.84
N VAL A 286 -1.08 -8.20 -2.96
CA VAL A 286 -1.54 -7.05 -3.75
C VAL A 286 -1.83 -7.51 -5.16
N SER A 287 -3.02 -7.24 -5.66
CA SER A 287 -3.40 -7.61 -7.02
C SER A 287 -4.08 -6.49 -7.78
N GLY A 288 -3.63 -6.25 -9.03
CA GLY A 288 -4.26 -5.29 -9.92
C GLY A 288 -4.19 -3.84 -9.44
N ALA A 289 -3.09 -3.40 -8.83
CA ALA A 289 -2.89 -1.99 -8.49
C ALA A 289 -2.73 -1.14 -9.77
N GLY A 290 -3.46 -0.02 -9.85
CA GLY A 290 -3.51 0.80 -11.06
C GLY A 290 -2.19 1.51 -11.37
N ASN A 291 -1.42 1.91 -10.36
CA ASN A 291 -0.13 2.56 -10.51
C ASN A 291 1.00 1.72 -9.89
N VAL A 292 1.09 1.63 -8.57
CA VAL A 292 2.16 0.92 -7.86
C VAL A 292 1.59 0.01 -6.79
N ALA A 293 2.02 -1.25 -6.72
CA ALA A 293 1.54 -2.15 -5.67
C ALA A 293 2.05 -1.74 -4.28
N VAL A 294 3.34 -1.42 -4.15
CA VAL A 294 3.96 -0.95 -2.89
C VAL A 294 4.79 0.30 -3.17
N LEU A 295 4.36 1.43 -2.64
CA LEU A 295 5.01 2.73 -2.79
C LEU A 295 5.64 3.17 -1.47
N VAL A 296 6.92 3.58 -1.52
CA VAL A 296 7.65 4.12 -0.37
C VAL A 296 8.30 5.44 -0.76
N THR A 297 7.86 6.54 -0.16
CA THR A 297 8.34 7.89 -0.52
C THR A 297 8.57 8.77 0.70
N ARG A 298 9.22 9.92 0.49
CA ARG A 298 9.35 11.00 1.50
C ARG A 298 9.80 10.49 2.86
N GLY A 299 10.90 9.69 2.85
CA GLY A 299 11.48 9.15 4.08
C GLY A 299 10.68 8.03 4.74
N GLY A 300 9.68 7.46 4.07
CA GLY A 300 9.02 6.24 4.49
C GLY A 300 10.04 5.10 4.65
N ALA A 301 9.84 4.23 5.66
CA ALA A 301 10.81 3.17 5.98
C ALA A 301 10.13 1.89 6.50
N PRO A 302 9.37 1.17 5.67
CA PRO A 302 8.73 -0.08 6.05
C PRO A 302 9.70 -1.28 6.09
N GLU A 303 9.34 -2.26 6.91
CA GLU A 303 9.85 -3.63 6.84
C GLU A 303 8.75 -4.53 6.24
N VAL A 304 9.00 -5.12 5.07
CA VAL A 304 8.03 -5.99 4.38
C VAL A 304 8.61 -7.40 4.31
N ASP A 305 7.93 -8.36 4.89
CA ASP A 305 8.34 -9.77 4.91
C ASP A 305 7.20 -10.65 4.39
N GLY A 306 7.37 -11.23 3.21
CA GLY A 306 6.32 -11.97 2.51
C GLY A 306 5.30 -11.03 1.83
N CYS A 307 5.62 -10.59 0.60
CA CYS A 307 4.65 -9.86 -0.20
C CYS A 307 4.54 -10.48 -1.59
N ARG A 308 3.30 -10.73 -2.01
CA ARG A 308 3.00 -11.23 -3.36
C ARG A 308 2.27 -10.15 -4.14
N VAL A 309 2.85 -9.76 -5.27
CA VAL A 309 2.25 -8.81 -6.21
C VAL A 309 1.89 -9.54 -7.50
N THR A 310 0.64 -9.41 -7.95
CA THR A 310 0.19 -10.05 -9.18
C THR A 310 -0.64 -9.10 -10.04
N GLY A 311 -0.25 -8.89 -11.27
CA GLY A 311 -0.93 -7.97 -12.18
C GLY A 311 -0.90 -6.52 -11.71
N GLY A 312 -1.32 -5.61 -12.58
CA GLY A 312 -1.26 -4.18 -12.34
C GLY A 312 -0.09 -3.52 -13.08
N THR A 313 0.24 -2.28 -12.72
CA THR A 313 1.22 -1.51 -13.48
C THR A 313 2.65 -1.76 -13.00
N ALA A 314 3.00 -1.38 -11.78
CA ALA A 314 4.34 -1.56 -11.22
C ALA A 314 4.29 -2.28 -9.87
N GLY A 315 5.38 -2.97 -9.51
CA GLY A 315 5.46 -3.72 -8.27
C GLY A 315 5.83 -2.85 -7.07
N PHE A 316 7.12 -2.68 -6.84
CA PHE A 316 7.64 -1.85 -5.76
C PHE A 316 8.27 -0.58 -6.33
N ALA A 317 7.96 0.56 -5.74
CA ALA A 317 8.65 1.82 -6.00
C ALA A 317 9.13 2.43 -4.69
N VAL A 318 10.44 2.63 -4.57
CA VAL A 318 11.08 3.33 -3.45
C VAL A 318 11.73 4.57 -4.04
N THR A 319 11.22 5.75 -3.69
CA THR A 319 11.63 7.01 -4.31
C THR A 319 11.61 8.16 -3.31
N ASP A 320 12.13 9.32 -3.71
CA ASP A 320 12.09 10.56 -2.91
C ASP A 320 12.60 10.34 -1.46
N GLY A 321 13.84 9.83 -1.35
CA GLY A 321 14.47 9.55 -0.06
C GLY A 321 13.82 8.44 0.76
N GLY A 322 12.90 7.69 0.18
CA GLY A 322 12.29 6.51 0.80
C GLY A 322 13.35 5.44 1.11
N ARG A 323 13.08 4.62 2.11
CA ARG A 323 13.96 3.51 2.51
C ARG A 323 13.12 2.28 2.77
N GLY A 324 13.66 1.07 2.57
CA GLY A 324 12.88 -0.12 2.87
C GLY A 324 13.71 -1.40 2.87
N ARG A 325 13.24 -2.37 3.65
CA ARG A 325 13.74 -3.73 3.62
C ARG A 325 12.60 -4.66 3.21
N PHE A 326 12.84 -5.42 2.16
CA PHE A 326 11.84 -6.27 1.52
C PHE A 326 12.39 -7.69 1.45
N THR A 327 11.72 -8.62 2.10
CA THR A 327 12.17 -10.02 2.18
C THR A 327 11.06 -10.96 1.71
N ARG A 328 11.39 -12.06 1.01
CA ARG A 328 10.44 -13.04 0.48
C ARG A 328 9.38 -12.39 -0.44
N ILE A 329 9.86 -11.72 -1.48
CA ILE A 329 9.03 -10.96 -2.42
C ILE A 329 8.78 -11.76 -3.69
N GLU A 330 7.53 -11.88 -4.09
CA GLU A 330 7.11 -12.46 -5.36
C GLU A 330 6.36 -11.40 -6.19
N VAL A 331 6.85 -11.15 -7.41
CA VAL A 331 6.24 -10.17 -8.33
C VAL A 331 6.04 -10.82 -9.69
N ARG A 332 4.84 -10.72 -10.25
CA ARG A 332 4.56 -11.32 -11.55
C ARG A 332 3.45 -10.60 -12.33
N ASP A 333 3.50 -10.80 -13.66
CA ASP A 333 2.42 -10.41 -14.58
C ASP A 333 2.12 -8.90 -14.54
N LEU A 334 3.17 -8.06 -14.45
CA LEU A 334 3.03 -6.60 -14.46
C LEU A 334 3.11 -6.03 -15.88
N THR A 335 2.66 -4.79 -16.05
CA THR A 335 2.79 -4.05 -17.31
C THR A 335 3.96 -3.06 -17.33
N SER A 336 4.71 -2.94 -16.23
CA SER A 336 5.91 -2.10 -16.09
C SER A 336 6.96 -2.79 -15.20
N ALA A 337 7.88 -2.05 -14.60
CA ALA A 337 8.97 -2.60 -13.79
C ALA A 337 8.47 -3.29 -12.50
N ALA A 338 9.12 -4.40 -12.16
CA ALA A 338 8.85 -5.10 -10.92
C ALA A 338 9.37 -4.33 -9.69
N LEU A 339 10.57 -3.77 -9.77
CA LEU A 339 11.23 -3.04 -8.69
C LEU A 339 11.80 -1.72 -9.24
N ARG A 340 11.54 -0.60 -8.57
CA ARG A 340 12.10 0.72 -8.86
C ARG A 340 12.72 1.33 -7.62
N VAL A 341 13.94 1.87 -7.76
CA VAL A 341 14.61 2.62 -6.69
C VAL A 341 15.18 3.89 -7.28
N HIS A 342 14.56 5.03 -7.00
CA HIS A 342 14.88 6.32 -7.61
C HIS A 342 15.10 7.42 -6.56
N ASP A 343 15.66 8.55 -6.98
CA ASP A 343 15.61 9.82 -6.26
C ASP A 343 16.06 9.74 -4.80
N GLU A 344 17.34 9.43 -4.59
CA GLU A 344 18.00 9.33 -3.28
C GLU A 344 17.45 8.22 -2.35
N ALA A 345 16.66 7.30 -2.91
CA ALA A 345 16.09 6.21 -2.15
C ALA A 345 17.10 5.08 -1.88
N THR A 346 16.83 4.32 -0.82
CA THR A 346 17.63 3.14 -0.47
C THR A 346 16.74 1.93 -0.23
N ALA A 347 16.97 0.84 -0.94
CA ALA A 347 16.19 -0.38 -0.81
C ALA A 347 17.07 -1.62 -0.71
N VAL A 348 16.71 -2.52 0.18
CA VAL A 348 17.31 -3.84 0.31
C VAL A 348 16.24 -4.90 0.02
N PHE A 349 16.50 -5.74 -0.97
CA PHE A 349 15.61 -6.82 -1.37
C PHE A 349 16.33 -8.17 -1.16
N GLU A 350 15.71 -9.08 -0.45
CA GLU A 350 16.23 -10.42 -0.21
C GLU A 350 15.18 -11.50 -0.54
N HIS A 351 15.61 -12.60 -1.13
CA HIS A 351 14.73 -13.70 -1.54
C HIS A 351 13.60 -13.24 -2.46
N VAL A 352 14.00 -12.71 -3.63
CA VAL A 352 13.08 -12.10 -4.60
C VAL A 352 12.85 -13.03 -5.78
N ARG A 353 11.60 -13.13 -6.20
CA ARG A 353 11.22 -13.78 -7.44
C ARG A 353 10.42 -12.81 -8.32
N VAL A 354 10.91 -12.57 -9.54
CA VAL A 354 10.23 -11.76 -10.55
C VAL A 354 9.94 -12.63 -11.76
N GLU A 355 8.71 -12.61 -12.25
CA GLU A 355 8.29 -13.39 -13.42
C GLU A 355 7.39 -12.59 -14.35
N ARG A 356 7.62 -12.68 -15.65
CA ARG A 356 6.77 -12.10 -16.71
C ARG A 356 6.46 -10.62 -16.47
N CYS A 357 7.55 -9.84 -16.37
CA CYS A 357 7.49 -8.38 -16.24
C CYS A 357 8.32 -7.73 -17.36
N PRO A 358 7.96 -6.54 -17.83
CA PRO A 358 8.78 -5.83 -18.82
C PRO A 358 10.20 -5.53 -18.34
N SER A 359 10.37 -5.13 -17.08
CA SER A 359 11.69 -4.89 -16.44
C SER A 359 11.72 -5.49 -15.03
N GLY A 360 12.90 -5.95 -14.59
CA GLY A 360 13.11 -6.45 -13.25
C GLY A 360 13.38 -5.33 -12.26
N LEU A 361 14.64 -4.94 -12.06
CA LEU A 361 15.04 -3.77 -11.25
C LEU A 361 15.43 -2.60 -12.16
N GLU A 362 14.88 -1.44 -11.87
CA GLU A 362 15.30 -0.16 -12.44
C GLU A 362 15.79 0.76 -11.33
N THR A 363 17.01 1.31 -11.47
CA THR A 363 17.49 2.37 -10.60
C THR A 363 17.87 3.60 -11.40
N LYS A 364 17.54 4.77 -10.89
CA LYS A 364 17.96 6.04 -11.45
C LYS A 364 18.04 7.11 -10.37
N GLY A 365 19.07 7.95 -10.38
CA GLY A 365 19.15 9.01 -9.37
C GLY A 365 20.42 9.83 -9.44
N ASN A 366 20.48 10.86 -8.62
CA ASN A 366 21.51 11.89 -8.57
C ASN A 366 22.46 11.71 -7.37
N GLY A 367 22.99 10.49 -7.15
CA GLY A 367 24.09 10.26 -6.20
C GLY A 367 23.72 9.64 -4.84
N GLY A 368 22.46 9.68 -4.43
CA GLY A 368 22.00 9.06 -3.16
C GLY A 368 21.29 7.71 -3.31
N THR A 369 20.96 7.32 -4.54
CA THR A 369 20.16 6.13 -4.84
C THR A 369 20.97 4.85 -4.69
N ARG A 370 20.47 3.92 -3.86
CA ARG A 370 21.11 2.63 -3.58
C ARG A 370 20.12 1.48 -3.61
N ALA A 371 20.47 0.40 -4.30
CA ALA A 371 19.70 -0.84 -4.29
C ALA A 371 20.64 -2.03 -4.01
N GLU A 372 20.23 -2.89 -3.07
CA GLU A 372 20.88 -4.15 -2.82
C GLU A 372 19.87 -5.29 -3.06
N ILE A 373 20.28 -6.29 -3.85
CA ILE A 373 19.47 -7.49 -4.06
C ILE A 373 20.30 -8.72 -3.74
N GLY A 374 19.77 -9.57 -2.87
CA GLY A 374 20.34 -10.86 -2.53
C GLY A 374 19.39 -12.02 -2.80
N ASP A 375 19.94 -13.16 -3.25
CA ASP A 375 19.20 -14.41 -3.43
C ASP A 375 17.93 -14.23 -4.30
N ALA A 376 18.08 -13.73 -5.52
CA ALA A 376 16.94 -13.44 -6.39
C ALA A 376 16.94 -14.27 -7.69
N VAL A 377 15.74 -14.52 -8.20
CA VAL A 377 15.50 -15.09 -9.52
C VAL A 377 14.60 -14.15 -10.32
N LEU A 378 15.09 -13.69 -11.46
CA LEU A 378 14.36 -12.87 -12.42
C LEU A 378 14.18 -13.67 -13.72
N CYS A 379 12.95 -13.96 -14.06
CA CYS A 379 12.62 -14.92 -15.11
C CYS A 379 11.59 -14.33 -16.09
N ASP A 380 11.76 -14.58 -17.37
CA ASP A 380 10.86 -14.08 -18.42
C ASP A 380 10.69 -12.55 -18.36
N VAL A 381 11.81 -11.82 -18.32
CA VAL A 381 11.83 -10.36 -18.32
C VAL A 381 12.02 -9.89 -19.78
N GLU A 382 11.07 -9.09 -20.28
CA GLU A 382 11.05 -8.72 -21.71
C GLU A 382 12.27 -7.87 -22.12
N MET A 383 12.69 -6.92 -21.29
CA MET A 383 13.80 -6.01 -21.57
C MET A 383 15.03 -6.35 -20.72
N ALA A 384 15.36 -5.53 -19.75
CA ALA A 384 16.49 -5.74 -18.88
C ALA A 384 16.05 -6.26 -17.51
N ALA A 385 16.71 -7.31 -17.05
CA ALA A 385 16.43 -7.83 -15.72
C ALA A 385 16.93 -6.87 -14.63
N VAL A 386 18.07 -6.21 -14.84
CA VAL A 386 18.56 -5.13 -13.96
C VAL A 386 19.12 -3.98 -14.80
N THR A 387 18.69 -2.77 -14.51
CA THR A 387 19.20 -1.53 -15.13
C THR A 387 19.57 -0.53 -14.04
N ALA A 388 20.85 -0.11 -14.03
CA ALA A 388 21.36 0.93 -13.15
C ALA A 388 21.72 2.18 -13.99
N LEU A 389 21.11 3.34 -13.66
CA LEU A 389 21.29 4.60 -14.40
C LEU A 389 21.57 5.75 -13.44
N GLY A 390 22.00 6.88 -14.00
CA GLY A 390 22.36 8.08 -13.24
C GLY A 390 23.59 7.83 -12.37
N GLN A 391 23.60 8.40 -11.19
CA GLN A 391 24.64 8.16 -10.17
C GLN A 391 24.19 7.12 -9.14
N SER A 392 23.46 6.08 -9.57
CA SER A 392 22.97 5.03 -8.67
C SER A 392 24.05 3.99 -8.36
N TRP A 393 23.92 3.38 -7.19
CA TRP A 393 24.77 2.27 -6.70
C TRP A 393 23.93 1.02 -6.54
N VAL A 394 24.26 -0.02 -7.28
CA VAL A 394 23.52 -1.29 -7.24
C VAL A 394 24.48 -2.43 -6.87
N THR A 395 24.10 -3.22 -5.89
CA THR A 395 24.83 -4.42 -5.49
C THR A 395 23.91 -5.64 -5.64
N LEU A 396 24.35 -6.60 -6.41
CA LEU A 396 23.64 -7.86 -6.64
C LEU A 396 24.48 -9.03 -6.12
N ARG A 397 23.87 -9.87 -5.29
CA ARG A 397 24.53 -11.07 -4.76
C ARG A 397 23.68 -12.31 -5.01
N ARG A 398 24.22 -13.31 -5.67
CA ARG A 398 23.53 -14.57 -6.00
C ARG A 398 22.19 -14.33 -6.72
N VAL A 399 22.22 -13.45 -7.72
CA VAL A 399 21.05 -13.15 -8.56
C VAL A 399 21.14 -14.00 -9.83
N ALA A 400 20.07 -14.74 -10.11
CA ALA A 400 19.91 -15.51 -11.32
C ALA A 400 18.92 -14.83 -12.28
N VAL A 401 19.31 -14.65 -13.52
CA VAL A 401 18.46 -14.15 -14.60
C VAL A 401 18.26 -15.26 -15.62
N GLU A 402 17.01 -15.54 -15.93
CA GLU A 402 16.62 -16.54 -16.92
C GLU A 402 15.67 -15.92 -17.95
N ARG A 403 16.07 -15.94 -19.23
CA ARG A 403 15.27 -15.42 -20.35
C ARG A 403 14.93 -13.92 -20.19
N ALA A 404 15.91 -13.09 -20.47
CA ALA A 404 15.76 -11.63 -20.57
C ALA A 404 16.42 -11.13 -21.87
N ALA A 405 16.09 -9.94 -22.33
CA ALA A 405 16.88 -9.34 -23.41
C ALA A 405 18.29 -9.00 -22.92
N LEU A 406 18.43 -8.38 -21.77
CA LEU A 406 19.71 -8.08 -21.11
C LEU A 406 19.63 -8.50 -19.64
N ALA A 407 20.65 -9.19 -19.12
CA ALA A 407 20.61 -9.54 -17.70
C ALA A 407 20.97 -8.35 -16.80
N PHE A 408 22.18 -7.80 -16.90
CA PHE A 408 22.69 -6.77 -16.01
C PHE A 408 23.25 -5.58 -16.81
N GLY A 409 22.68 -4.40 -16.69
CA GLY A 409 23.09 -3.19 -17.38
C GLY A 409 23.40 -2.04 -16.43
N ALA A 410 24.48 -1.31 -16.73
CA ALA A 410 24.78 -0.03 -16.10
C ALA A 410 25.06 1.04 -17.15
N GLY A 411 24.49 2.22 -17.00
CA GLY A 411 24.67 3.35 -17.90
C GLY A 411 24.92 4.66 -17.16
N GLU A 412 25.21 5.70 -17.92
CA GLU A 412 25.52 7.03 -17.42
C GLU A 412 26.72 6.99 -16.43
N GLU A 413 26.54 7.31 -15.16
CA GLU A 413 27.58 7.32 -14.11
C GLU A 413 27.33 6.21 -13.05
N ALA A 414 26.42 5.27 -13.33
CA ALA A 414 26.03 4.24 -12.37
C ALA A 414 27.16 3.29 -12.01
N GLN A 415 27.08 2.74 -10.80
CA GLN A 415 27.97 1.71 -10.30
C GLN A 415 27.19 0.43 -10.02
N LEU A 416 27.63 -0.67 -10.64
CA LEU A 416 27.01 -1.98 -10.50
C LEU A 416 28.04 -3.00 -10.05
N LEU A 417 27.78 -3.61 -8.91
CA LEU A 417 28.57 -4.73 -8.37
C LEU A 417 27.77 -6.02 -8.49
N LEU A 418 28.33 -7.02 -9.16
CA LEU A 418 27.79 -8.36 -9.31
C LEU A 418 28.67 -9.35 -8.54
N GLU A 419 28.09 -10.10 -7.62
CA GLU A 419 28.78 -11.16 -6.86
C GLU A 419 28.01 -12.48 -7.01
N ASP A 420 28.67 -13.50 -7.59
CA ASP A 420 28.12 -14.84 -7.81
C ASP A 420 26.78 -14.85 -8.58
N CYS A 421 26.65 -13.96 -9.56
CA CYS A 421 25.45 -13.81 -10.37
C CYS A 421 25.46 -14.73 -11.59
N ARG A 422 24.27 -15.05 -12.11
CA ARG A 422 24.11 -15.93 -13.28
C ARG A 422 23.15 -15.32 -14.28
N ALA A 423 23.44 -15.48 -15.56
CA ALA A 423 22.57 -15.10 -16.66
C ALA A 423 22.46 -16.28 -17.65
N ALA A 424 21.26 -16.72 -17.96
CA ALA A 424 21.02 -17.82 -18.89
C ALA A 424 19.91 -17.49 -19.91
N GLY A 425 20.14 -17.84 -21.18
CA GLY A 425 19.16 -17.62 -22.25
C GLY A 425 18.83 -16.13 -22.45
N VAL A 426 19.86 -15.27 -22.52
CA VAL A 426 19.70 -13.82 -22.71
C VAL A 426 19.93 -13.41 -24.16
N GLY A 427 19.12 -12.48 -24.67
CA GLY A 427 19.15 -12.09 -26.09
C GLY A 427 20.33 -11.21 -26.45
N VAL A 428 20.64 -10.18 -25.66
CA VAL A 428 21.67 -9.17 -25.97
C VAL A 428 22.98 -9.47 -25.23
N GLY A 429 22.90 -9.78 -23.94
CA GLY A 429 24.12 -10.07 -23.17
C GLY A 429 23.91 -10.27 -21.68
N GLY A 430 24.93 -10.85 -21.05
CA GLY A 430 24.95 -11.11 -19.62
C GLY A 430 25.18 -9.84 -18.79
N ALA A 431 26.26 -9.09 -19.08
CA ALA A 431 26.51 -7.83 -18.37
C ALA A 431 27.00 -6.72 -19.32
N SER A 432 26.59 -5.48 -19.04
CA SER A 432 26.93 -4.33 -19.90
C SER A 432 27.26 -3.07 -19.12
N ALA A 433 28.18 -2.25 -19.68
CA ALA A 433 28.56 -0.95 -19.17
C ALA A 433 28.59 0.10 -20.29
N PHE A 434 27.95 1.25 -20.09
CA PHE A 434 27.84 2.33 -21.07
C PHE A 434 28.11 3.69 -20.43
N GLY A 435 28.40 4.72 -21.29
CA GLY A 435 28.69 6.07 -20.82
C GLY A 435 29.97 6.11 -19.98
N THR A 436 29.89 6.52 -18.74
CA THR A 436 30.98 6.51 -17.75
C THR A 436 30.75 5.49 -16.63
N ALA A 437 29.76 4.60 -16.78
CA ALA A 437 29.38 3.62 -15.77
C ALA A 437 30.55 2.70 -15.38
N ARG A 438 30.48 2.21 -14.15
CA ARG A 438 31.44 1.23 -13.64
C ARG A 438 30.71 -0.06 -13.25
N VAL A 439 31.08 -1.15 -13.89
CA VAL A 439 30.60 -2.50 -13.57
C VAL A 439 31.75 -3.34 -13.05
N VAL A 440 31.56 -3.97 -11.92
CA VAL A 440 32.48 -4.96 -11.36
C VAL A 440 31.72 -6.28 -11.19
N ALA A 441 32.16 -7.33 -11.85
CA ALA A 441 31.55 -8.65 -11.78
C ALA A 441 32.55 -9.68 -11.24
N ARG A 442 32.20 -10.35 -10.17
CA ARG A 442 32.97 -11.43 -9.55
C ARG A 442 32.17 -12.72 -9.55
N GLY A 443 32.73 -13.78 -10.10
CA GLY A 443 32.05 -15.07 -10.18
C GLY A 443 30.81 -15.08 -11.09
N LEU A 444 30.76 -14.19 -12.11
CA LEU A 444 29.65 -14.13 -13.05
C LEU A 444 29.64 -15.35 -13.97
N THR A 445 28.49 -15.98 -14.11
CA THR A 445 28.28 -17.04 -15.10
C THR A 445 27.27 -16.58 -16.14
N VAL A 446 27.65 -16.59 -17.41
CA VAL A 446 26.74 -16.32 -18.56
C VAL A 446 26.72 -17.58 -19.43
N SER A 447 25.53 -18.05 -19.77
CA SER A 447 25.37 -19.24 -20.62
C SER A 447 24.22 -19.09 -21.61
N GLY A 448 24.43 -19.53 -22.86
CA GLY A 448 23.40 -19.51 -23.89
C GLY A 448 22.90 -18.11 -24.21
N SER A 449 23.81 -17.14 -24.35
CA SER A 449 23.47 -15.79 -24.82
C SER A 449 23.39 -15.78 -26.34
N ASP A 450 22.27 -15.26 -26.91
CA ASP A 450 22.19 -15.05 -28.36
C ASP A 450 23.11 -13.91 -28.83
N GLY A 451 23.55 -13.06 -27.92
CA GLY A 451 24.48 -11.95 -28.15
C GLY A 451 25.86 -12.17 -27.50
N LEU A 452 26.23 -11.25 -26.64
CA LEU A 452 27.53 -11.20 -25.97
C LEU A 452 27.46 -11.77 -24.53
N GLY A 453 28.56 -12.29 -24.04
CA GLY A 453 28.72 -12.60 -22.63
C GLY A 453 28.74 -11.31 -21.80
N VAL A 454 29.74 -10.46 -22.04
CA VAL A 454 29.85 -9.15 -21.41
C VAL A 454 30.30 -8.09 -22.42
N PHE A 455 29.89 -6.81 -22.22
CA PHE A 455 30.36 -5.76 -23.12
C PHE A 455 30.42 -4.38 -22.46
N ALA A 456 31.38 -3.58 -22.93
CA ALA A 456 31.55 -2.19 -22.53
C ALA A 456 31.78 -1.28 -23.74
N ARG A 457 31.31 -0.05 -23.69
CA ARG A 457 31.52 0.96 -24.73
C ARG A 457 31.59 2.37 -24.14
N ASP A 458 31.77 3.36 -25.02
CA ASP A 458 32.00 4.76 -24.66
C ASP A 458 33.29 4.93 -23.81
N THR A 459 33.18 5.40 -22.58
CA THR A 459 34.29 5.50 -21.62
C THR A 459 34.06 4.66 -20.37
N ALA A 460 33.13 3.70 -20.43
CA ALA A 460 32.74 2.86 -19.31
C ALA A 460 33.88 1.95 -18.83
N ARG A 461 33.79 1.51 -17.59
CA ARG A 461 34.75 0.60 -16.98
C ARG A 461 34.06 -0.72 -16.64
N LEU A 462 34.60 -1.84 -17.15
CA LEU A 462 34.08 -3.17 -16.89
C LEU A 462 35.20 -4.08 -16.38
N GLU A 463 35.13 -4.44 -15.13
CA GLU A 463 36.05 -5.38 -14.48
C GLU A 463 35.31 -6.70 -14.22
N VAL A 464 35.83 -7.80 -14.76
CA VAL A 464 35.25 -9.12 -14.63
C VAL A 464 36.31 -10.07 -14.09
N VAL A 465 36.02 -10.72 -12.98
CA VAL A 465 36.98 -11.62 -12.30
C VAL A 465 36.34 -12.97 -12.05
N GLY A 466 37.03 -14.04 -12.47
CA GLY A 466 36.58 -15.40 -12.21
C GLY A 466 35.28 -15.77 -12.93
N ALA A 467 35.01 -15.18 -14.08
CA ALA A 467 33.76 -15.42 -14.80
C ALA A 467 33.85 -16.63 -15.74
N VAL A 468 32.66 -17.24 -15.98
CA VAL A 468 32.48 -18.26 -17.00
C VAL A 468 31.49 -17.71 -18.03
N LEU A 469 31.96 -17.51 -19.27
CA LEU A 469 31.16 -17.03 -20.40
C LEU A 469 31.07 -18.18 -21.42
N ALA A 470 29.94 -18.87 -21.41
CA ALA A 470 29.75 -20.07 -22.21
C ALA A 470 28.65 -19.92 -23.24
N ASP A 471 28.87 -20.43 -24.44
CA ASP A 471 27.86 -20.49 -25.52
C ASP A 471 27.23 -19.12 -25.83
N CYS A 472 28.05 -18.08 -25.95
CA CYS A 472 27.63 -16.74 -26.36
C CYS A 472 27.77 -16.63 -27.89
N ALA A 473 26.65 -16.54 -28.62
CA ALA A 473 26.62 -16.69 -30.08
C ALA A 473 27.45 -15.64 -30.83
N VAL A 474 27.51 -14.41 -30.37
CA VAL A 474 28.32 -13.33 -30.97
C VAL A 474 29.75 -13.33 -30.42
N GLY A 475 29.90 -13.48 -29.11
CA GLY A 475 31.21 -13.52 -28.49
C GLY A 475 31.20 -13.45 -26.96
N GLY A 476 32.29 -13.86 -26.34
CA GLY A 476 32.39 -13.86 -24.88
C GLY A 476 32.46 -12.45 -24.29
N ALA A 477 33.36 -11.59 -24.80
CA ALA A 477 33.50 -10.23 -24.31
C ALA A 477 33.79 -9.23 -25.44
N THR A 478 33.24 -8.01 -25.33
CA THR A 478 33.51 -6.91 -26.27
C THR A 478 33.78 -5.61 -25.52
N PHE A 479 34.90 -4.95 -25.88
CA PHE A 479 35.27 -3.62 -25.38
C PHE A 479 35.47 -2.69 -26.56
N ALA A 480 34.56 -1.74 -26.73
CA ALA A 480 34.53 -0.80 -27.83
C ALA A 480 34.86 0.63 -27.38
N ASP A 481 35.08 1.52 -28.34
CA ASP A 481 35.37 2.94 -28.18
C ASP A 481 36.59 3.18 -27.25
N ARG A 482 36.43 3.92 -26.16
CA ARG A 482 37.44 4.20 -25.14
C ARG A 482 37.17 3.48 -23.82
N SER A 483 36.34 2.44 -23.86
CA SER A 483 36.05 1.68 -22.66
C SER A 483 37.32 0.99 -22.11
N VAL A 484 37.41 0.92 -20.80
CA VAL A 484 38.53 0.28 -20.08
C VAL A 484 38.05 -1.04 -19.47
N GLY A 485 38.84 -2.11 -19.67
CA GLY A 485 38.41 -3.43 -19.23
C GLY A 485 39.46 -4.21 -18.47
N ARG A 486 38.97 -5.18 -17.69
CA ARG A 486 39.79 -6.22 -17.11
C ARG A 486 39.01 -7.55 -17.13
N LEU A 487 39.60 -8.57 -17.72
CA LEU A 487 39.13 -9.94 -17.66
C LEU A 487 40.20 -10.81 -16.94
N ALA A 488 40.02 -10.97 -15.63
CA ALA A 488 40.97 -11.71 -14.83
C ALA A 488 40.44 -13.10 -14.47
N ASP A 489 41.22 -14.14 -14.71
CA ASP A 489 40.88 -15.54 -14.40
C ASP A 489 39.54 -16.00 -15.00
N CYS A 490 39.18 -15.47 -16.14
CA CYS A 490 37.94 -15.75 -16.84
C CYS A 490 38.07 -16.92 -17.81
N SER A 491 36.99 -17.64 -18.04
CA SER A 491 36.89 -18.71 -19.04
C SER A 491 35.84 -18.32 -20.10
N VAL A 492 36.23 -18.35 -21.37
CA VAL A 492 35.31 -18.13 -22.52
C VAL A 492 35.32 -19.39 -23.37
N THR A 493 34.17 -20.06 -23.47
CA THR A 493 34.03 -21.38 -24.12
C THR A 493 32.78 -21.44 -24.99
N GLY A 494 32.70 -22.46 -25.85
CA GLY A 494 31.53 -22.73 -26.67
C GLY A 494 31.73 -22.44 -28.16
N GLU A 495 30.67 -22.34 -28.91
CA GLU A 495 30.65 -22.21 -30.38
C GLU A 495 30.53 -20.75 -30.88
N GLY A 496 30.88 -19.75 -30.06
CA GLY A 496 30.80 -18.32 -30.41
C GLY A 496 31.77 -17.92 -31.52
N GLN A 497 31.48 -16.83 -32.22
CA GLN A 497 32.33 -16.32 -33.32
C GLN A 497 33.67 -15.74 -32.80
N LEU A 498 33.66 -15.10 -31.63
CA LEU A 498 34.80 -14.44 -31.02
C LEU A 498 34.92 -14.81 -29.52
N GLY A 499 36.11 -14.98 -29.04
CA GLY A 499 36.40 -15.04 -27.61
C GLY A 499 36.32 -13.65 -26.99
N VAL A 500 37.19 -12.77 -27.45
CA VAL A 500 37.26 -11.38 -27.00
C VAL A 500 37.55 -10.43 -28.17
N LEU A 501 36.77 -9.34 -28.28
CA LEU A 501 37.10 -8.19 -29.12
C LEU A 501 37.44 -7.01 -28.19
N HIS A 502 38.62 -6.39 -28.36
CA HIS A 502 39.03 -5.29 -27.47
C HIS A 502 39.75 -4.16 -28.24
N ASN A 503 39.80 -3.00 -27.64
CA ASN A 503 40.33 -1.75 -28.12
C ASN A 503 41.80 -1.45 -27.68
N GLY A 504 42.50 -2.42 -27.12
CA GLY A 504 43.84 -2.24 -26.57
C GLY A 504 43.90 -1.72 -25.12
N LEU A 505 42.78 -1.33 -24.53
CA LEU A 505 42.71 -0.79 -23.16
C LEU A 505 42.17 -1.84 -22.16
N VAL A 506 42.47 -3.12 -22.38
CA VAL A 506 41.91 -4.23 -21.62
C VAL A 506 43.05 -5.13 -21.08
N ASP A 507 43.02 -5.37 -19.78
CA ASP A 507 43.90 -6.39 -19.14
C ASP A 507 43.23 -7.78 -19.24
N LEU A 508 43.91 -8.74 -19.86
CA LEU A 508 43.44 -10.11 -20.09
C LEU A 508 44.17 -11.13 -19.21
N GLY A 509 44.59 -10.75 -18.01
CA GLY A 509 45.36 -11.61 -17.12
C GLY A 509 44.60 -12.88 -16.70
N GLY A 510 45.15 -14.07 -17.03
CA GLY A 510 44.53 -15.36 -16.68
C GLY A 510 43.31 -15.75 -17.54
N LEU A 511 43.06 -15.08 -18.68
CA LEU A 511 42.02 -15.46 -19.62
C LEU A 511 42.29 -16.85 -20.23
N ARG A 512 41.25 -17.71 -20.23
CA ARG A 512 41.29 -19.06 -20.84
C ARG A 512 40.24 -19.11 -21.97
N THR A 513 40.66 -19.23 -23.21
CA THR A 513 39.78 -19.37 -24.36
C THR A 513 40.46 -20.08 -25.51
N THR A 514 39.71 -20.86 -26.27
CA THR A 514 40.11 -21.43 -27.57
C THR A 514 39.56 -20.59 -28.73
N LEU A 515 38.71 -19.58 -28.44
CA LEU A 515 38.12 -18.71 -29.43
C LEU A 515 39.04 -17.53 -29.79
N PRO A 516 38.91 -16.92 -30.96
CA PRO A 516 39.72 -15.78 -31.38
C PRO A 516 39.68 -14.61 -30.41
N VAL A 517 40.85 -14.05 -30.08
CA VAL A 517 40.99 -12.75 -29.38
C VAL A 517 41.46 -11.74 -30.40
N VAL A 518 40.71 -10.70 -30.61
CA VAL A 518 40.93 -9.70 -31.65
C VAL A 518 41.10 -8.31 -31.02
N GLU A 519 42.24 -7.66 -31.32
CA GLU A 519 42.45 -6.25 -30.97
C GLU A 519 42.14 -5.36 -32.17
N LYS A 520 41.32 -4.32 -31.94
CA LYS A 520 40.99 -3.31 -32.93
C LYS A 520 41.44 -1.92 -32.44
N GLU A 521 42.43 -1.33 -33.10
CA GLU A 521 42.95 0.00 -32.74
C GLU A 521 41.85 1.07 -32.77
N VAL A 522 41.81 1.91 -31.73
CA VAL A 522 40.99 3.13 -31.70
C VAL A 522 41.65 4.17 -32.61
N ARG A 523 41.07 4.44 -33.78
CA ARG A 523 41.53 5.56 -34.61
C ARG A 523 41.24 6.89 -33.91
N THR A 524 42.26 7.56 -33.41
CA THR A 524 42.19 8.95 -32.95
C THR A 524 42.28 9.87 -34.16
N GLU A 525 41.15 10.39 -34.64
CA GLU A 525 41.19 11.52 -35.58
C GLU A 525 41.30 12.83 -34.80
N PRO A 526 42.26 13.70 -35.17
CA PRO A 526 42.34 15.04 -34.60
C PRO A 526 41.44 16.01 -35.39
N GLY A 527 40.39 16.54 -34.79
CA GLY A 527 39.63 17.65 -35.36
C GLY A 527 38.20 17.76 -34.81
N PRO A 528 37.65 18.99 -34.72
CA PRO A 528 36.29 19.19 -34.24
C PRO A 528 35.32 18.85 -35.36
N THR A 529 34.66 17.72 -35.25
CA THR A 529 33.66 17.33 -36.22
C THR A 529 32.35 16.96 -35.49
N VAL A 530 31.30 17.59 -35.96
CA VAL A 530 29.92 17.19 -35.65
C VAL A 530 29.77 15.73 -36.05
N VAL A 531 29.67 14.85 -35.10
CA VAL A 531 29.65 13.41 -35.32
C VAL A 531 28.26 13.01 -35.77
N HIS A 532 28.07 12.84 -37.07
CA HIS A 532 27.10 11.90 -37.59
C HIS A 532 27.66 10.51 -37.35
N HIS A 533 27.06 9.76 -36.42
CA HIS A 533 27.46 8.39 -36.15
C HIS A 533 27.14 7.48 -37.34
N HIS A 534 28.07 7.34 -38.28
CA HIS A 534 28.13 6.18 -39.16
C HIS A 534 28.99 5.13 -38.46
N TYR A 535 28.36 4.10 -37.98
CA TYR A 535 28.98 2.94 -37.38
C TYR A 535 29.46 2.00 -38.50
N GLU A 536 30.75 2.02 -38.84
CA GLU A 536 31.42 0.94 -39.57
C GLU A 536 32.00 -0.03 -38.55
N GLY A 537 31.17 -0.85 -37.94
CA GLY A 537 31.59 -2.00 -37.14
C GLY A 537 32.05 -3.16 -38.03
N PRO A 538 32.74 -4.16 -37.47
CA PRO A 538 33.04 -5.37 -38.20
C PRO A 538 31.73 -5.96 -38.79
N VAL A 539 31.77 -6.39 -40.04
CA VAL A 539 30.63 -7.02 -40.73
C VAL A 539 30.31 -8.33 -40.03
N PHE A 540 29.36 -8.26 -39.09
CA PHE A 540 28.77 -9.46 -38.53
C PHE A 540 27.79 -10.03 -39.58
N ASN A 541 28.01 -11.20 -40.06
CA ASN A 541 27.06 -11.94 -40.94
C ASN A 541 25.89 -12.55 -40.16
N GLY A 542 25.48 -11.93 -39.04
CA GLY A 542 24.34 -12.31 -38.20
C GLY A 542 23.50 -11.09 -37.83
N PRO A 543 22.37 -11.22 -37.15
CA PRO A 543 21.39 -10.17 -36.99
C PRO A 543 21.82 -9.06 -36.03
N VAL A 544 22.81 -8.25 -36.46
CA VAL A 544 23.24 -7.01 -35.74
C VAL A 544 22.06 -6.02 -35.60
N ARG A 545 21.03 -6.13 -36.45
CA ARG A 545 19.81 -5.32 -36.35
C ARG A 545 19.09 -5.49 -35.02
N ASP A 546 19.12 -6.67 -34.44
CA ASP A 546 18.36 -6.95 -33.22
C ASP A 546 19.02 -6.38 -31.98
N VAL A 547 20.37 -6.32 -31.94
CA VAL A 547 21.12 -5.68 -30.84
C VAL A 547 20.90 -4.15 -30.84
N GLN A 548 20.87 -3.52 -32.02
CA GLN A 548 20.63 -2.08 -32.16
C GLN A 548 19.14 -1.73 -31.91
N LEU A 549 18.20 -2.60 -32.31
CA LEU A 549 16.77 -2.42 -32.05
C LEU A 549 16.43 -2.61 -30.57
N ALA A 550 17.02 -3.58 -29.90
CA ALA A 550 16.85 -3.76 -28.46
C ALA A 550 17.40 -2.56 -27.68
N TRP A 551 18.53 -2.03 -28.07
CA TRP A 551 19.13 -0.82 -27.49
C TRP A 551 18.26 0.42 -27.72
N ASN A 552 17.81 0.65 -28.94
CA ASN A 552 16.92 1.77 -29.26
C ASN A 552 15.57 1.67 -28.55
N ASN A 553 15.07 0.44 -28.35
CA ASN A 553 13.84 0.20 -27.59
C ASN A 553 14.03 0.49 -26.08
N ILE A 554 15.17 0.14 -25.49
CA ILE A 554 15.49 0.48 -24.10
C ILE A 554 15.50 2.01 -23.92
N HIS A 555 16.15 2.75 -24.82
CA HIS A 555 16.14 4.23 -24.80
C HIS A 555 14.75 4.83 -25.12
N ALA A 556 14.00 4.26 -26.03
CA ALA A 556 12.66 4.76 -26.38
C ALA A 556 11.65 4.56 -25.26
N VAL A 557 11.76 3.47 -24.50
CA VAL A 557 10.92 3.21 -23.32
C VAL A 557 11.32 4.14 -22.17
N GLN A 558 12.61 4.35 -21.95
CA GLN A 558 13.10 5.31 -20.94
C GLN A 558 12.63 6.75 -21.23
N ASN A 559 12.65 7.19 -22.49
CA ASN A 559 12.13 8.51 -22.87
C ASN A 559 10.61 8.62 -22.79
N ARG A 560 9.85 7.53 -22.90
CA ARG A 560 8.40 7.55 -22.68
C ARG A 560 8.02 7.65 -21.20
N THR A 561 8.77 7.05 -20.29
CA THR A 561 8.55 7.15 -18.85
C THR A 561 8.92 8.52 -18.27
N THR A 562 9.80 9.27 -18.92
CA THR A 562 10.18 10.64 -18.49
C THR A 562 9.28 11.74 -19.03
N ASN A 563 8.45 11.47 -20.06
CA ASN A 563 7.54 12.47 -20.65
C ASN A 563 6.12 12.49 -20.08
N GLU A 564 5.77 11.60 -19.18
CA GLU A 564 4.43 11.59 -18.56
C GLU A 564 4.32 12.48 -17.30
N ASP A 565 5.43 13.04 -16.79
CA ASP A 565 5.44 13.89 -15.58
C ASP A 565 5.65 15.40 -15.83
N GLY A 566 5.39 15.89 -17.01
CA GLY A 566 5.62 17.32 -17.27
C GLY A 566 4.75 17.89 -18.39
N THR A 567 3.56 18.25 -18.11
CA THR A 567 2.82 19.49 -18.43
C THR A 567 1.33 19.24 -18.50
N ARG A 568 0.60 19.69 -17.50
CA ARG A 568 -0.77 20.15 -17.69
C ARG A 568 -0.70 21.64 -18.08
N THR A 569 -1.12 21.94 -19.25
CA THR A 569 -1.83 23.16 -19.59
C THR A 569 -3.26 22.82 -19.89
#